data_bf19f7cb083f57376f0722b1e2a7097f
#
_entry.id   bf19f7cb083f57376f0722b1e2a7097f
#
_cell.length_a   1.000
_cell.length_b   1.000
_cell.length_c   1.000
_cell.angle_alpha   90.00
_cell.angle_beta   90.00
_cell.angle_gamma   90.00
#
_symmetry.space_group_name_H-M   'P 1'
#
loop_
_entity.id
_entity.type
_entity.pdbx_description
1 polymer ?
#
loop_
_entity_poly.entity_id
_entity_poly.type
_entity_poly.pdbx_seq_one_letter_code
_entity_poly.pdbx_strand_id
1 'polypeptide(L)'
;MASRGINKVILVGNLGNDPEIRYMPNGGAVANITIATSESWRDKATGEQREKTEWHRVVLFGKLAEVAGEYLRKGSQVYVEGQLQTRKWQDQSGQDRYSTEVVVQGFNGVMQMLGGRAQGGAPAMGGQQQQQGGWGQPQQPAQQQYNAPQQQQQAPQQPQQQYNEPPMD
;
A
#
# COMPACT_ATOMS: atom_id res chain seq x y z
N MET A 1 16.54 4.11 -42.17
CA MET A 1 15.45 4.74 -41.38
C MET A 1 15.35 4.04 -40.08
N ALA A 2 15.44 4.76 -38.97
CA ALA A 2 15.23 4.19 -37.66
C ALA A 2 13.73 3.88 -37.48
N SER A 3 13.40 2.60 -37.30
CA SER A 3 12.05 2.20 -36.97
C SER A 3 11.75 2.57 -35.52
N ARG A 4 10.54 3.07 -35.24
CA ARG A 4 10.10 3.35 -33.89
C ARG A 4 9.74 2.04 -33.20
N GLY A 5 10.42 1.75 -32.12
CA GLY A 5 10.03 0.69 -31.21
C GLY A 5 9.05 1.20 -30.15
N ILE A 6 8.42 0.28 -29.47
CA ILE A 6 7.59 0.54 -28.29
C ILE A 6 8.29 -0.07 -27.07
N ASN A 7 8.46 0.75 -26.05
CA ASN A 7 8.98 0.29 -24.76
C ASN A 7 8.00 0.76 -23.69
N LYS A 8 7.12 -0.14 -23.27
CA LYS A 8 6.08 0.16 -22.30
C LYS A 8 5.91 -1.01 -21.34
N VAL A 9 5.85 -0.70 -20.06
CA VAL A 9 5.58 -1.66 -18.99
C VAL A 9 4.39 -1.19 -18.20
N ILE A 10 3.48 -2.08 -17.95
CA ILE A 10 2.31 -1.87 -17.09
C ILE A 10 2.40 -2.86 -15.94
N LEU A 11 2.33 -2.36 -14.72
CA LEU A 11 2.32 -3.18 -13.51
C LEU A 11 1.13 -2.80 -12.63
N VAL A 12 0.46 -3.81 -12.12
CA VAL A 12 -0.51 -3.68 -11.03
C VAL A 12 -0.10 -4.64 -9.93
N GLY A 13 0.21 -4.12 -8.77
CA GLY A 13 0.65 -4.95 -7.66
C GLY A 13 0.77 -4.16 -6.37
N ASN A 14 1.36 -4.78 -5.38
CA ASN A 14 1.50 -4.22 -4.05
C ASN A 14 2.95 -3.88 -3.75
N LEU A 15 3.16 -2.78 -3.04
CA LEU A 15 4.50 -2.40 -2.60
C LEU A 15 5.05 -3.40 -1.60
N GLY A 16 6.28 -3.84 -1.81
CA GLY A 16 7.00 -4.71 -0.89
C GLY A 16 7.60 -4.00 0.31
N ASN A 17 7.91 -2.71 0.15
CA ASN A 17 8.49 -1.85 1.18
C ASN A 17 7.92 -0.45 1.05
N ASP A 18 8.17 0.38 2.07
CA ASP A 18 7.91 1.81 1.96
C ASP A 18 8.78 2.43 0.86
N PRO A 19 8.29 3.44 0.12
CA PRO A 19 9.09 4.12 -0.89
C PRO A 19 10.36 4.72 -0.31
N GLU A 20 11.46 4.54 -0.99
CA GLU A 20 12.72 5.18 -0.67
C GLU A 20 12.86 6.45 -1.50
N ILE A 21 12.83 7.60 -0.84
CA ILE A 21 12.85 8.90 -1.49
C ILE A 21 14.26 9.49 -1.40
N ARG A 22 14.76 9.94 -2.55
CA ARG A 22 16.02 10.68 -2.66
C ARG A 22 15.81 11.94 -3.47
N TYR A 23 16.67 12.90 -3.24
CA TYR A 23 16.68 14.14 -4.00
C TYR A 23 17.97 14.24 -4.82
N MET A 24 17.81 14.56 -6.10
CA MET A 24 18.93 14.83 -6.98
C MET A 24 19.56 16.21 -6.68
N PRO A 25 20.82 16.44 -7.08
CA PRO A 25 21.46 17.75 -6.87
C PRO A 25 20.70 18.93 -7.45
N ASN A 26 19.89 18.70 -8.48
CA ASN A 26 19.00 19.71 -9.07
C ASN A 26 17.70 19.94 -8.29
N GLY A 27 17.52 19.26 -7.15
CA GLY A 27 16.33 19.37 -6.33
C GLY A 27 15.17 18.44 -6.72
N GLY A 28 15.30 17.69 -7.79
CA GLY A 28 14.26 16.76 -8.24
C GLY A 28 14.15 15.53 -7.33
N ALA A 29 12.93 15.11 -7.03
CA ALA A 29 12.69 13.92 -6.23
C ALA A 29 12.80 12.64 -7.08
N VAL A 30 13.35 11.59 -6.48
CA VAL A 30 13.39 10.24 -7.04
C VAL A 30 12.87 9.27 -5.98
N ALA A 31 11.91 8.45 -6.35
CA ALA A 31 11.37 7.40 -5.48
C ALA A 31 11.72 6.03 -6.05
N ASN A 32 12.29 5.19 -5.21
CA ASN A 32 12.48 3.78 -5.52
C ASN A 32 11.43 2.96 -4.79
N ILE A 33 10.67 2.19 -5.56
CA ILE A 33 9.67 1.28 -5.01
C ILE A 33 9.87 -0.12 -5.59
N THR A 34 9.42 -1.11 -4.84
CA THR A 34 9.39 -2.49 -5.30
C THR A 34 7.93 -2.94 -5.34
N ILE A 35 7.50 -3.41 -6.49
CA ILE A 35 6.14 -3.88 -6.70
C ILE A 35 6.14 -5.40 -6.84
N ALA A 36 5.32 -6.06 -6.05
CA ALA A 36 5.08 -7.48 -6.14
C ALA A 36 3.88 -7.76 -7.03
N THR A 37 4.06 -8.60 -8.03
CA THR A 37 2.97 -9.16 -8.82
C THR A 37 2.90 -10.66 -8.56
N SER A 38 1.74 -11.14 -8.15
CA SER A 38 1.57 -12.56 -7.79
C SER A 38 0.57 -13.21 -8.72
N GLU A 39 0.91 -14.42 -9.12
CA GLU A 39 0.05 -15.30 -9.87
C GLU A 39 -0.20 -16.56 -9.06
N SER A 40 -1.41 -17.04 -9.07
CA SER A 40 -1.74 -18.32 -8.46
C SER A 40 -2.47 -19.22 -9.46
N TRP A 41 -2.11 -20.48 -9.46
CA TRP A 41 -2.74 -21.47 -10.33
C TRP A 41 -2.80 -22.82 -9.63
N ARG A 42 -3.64 -23.67 -10.15
CA ARG A 42 -3.70 -25.05 -9.69
C ARG A 42 -2.87 -25.93 -10.60
N ASP A 43 -1.92 -26.65 -10.01
CA ASP A 43 -1.12 -27.62 -10.74
C ASP A 43 -2.00 -28.79 -11.19
N LYS A 44 -2.07 -29.01 -12.49
CA LYS A 44 -2.90 -30.06 -13.05
C LYS A 44 -2.37 -31.48 -12.75
N ALA A 45 -1.07 -31.60 -12.53
CA ALA A 45 -0.45 -32.90 -12.25
C ALA A 45 -0.62 -33.31 -10.79
N THR A 46 -0.49 -32.39 -9.85
CA THR A 46 -0.55 -32.67 -8.40
C THR A 46 -1.83 -32.22 -7.73
N GLY A 47 -2.61 -31.34 -8.38
CA GLY A 47 -3.79 -30.72 -7.79
C GLY A 47 -3.47 -29.66 -6.73
N GLU A 48 -2.21 -29.36 -6.48
CA GLU A 48 -1.79 -28.39 -5.49
C GLU A 48 -1.97 -26.95 -5.99
N GLN A 49 -2.29 -26.07 -5.06
CA GLN A 49 -2.30 -24.64 -5.30
C GLN A 49 -0.85 -24.14 -5.34
N ARG A 50 -0.48 -23.52 -6.45
CA ARG A 50 0.84 -22.93 -6.64
C ARG A 50 0.73 -21.41 -6.71
N GLU A 51 1.75 -20.74 -6.21
CA GLU A 51 1.86 -19.30 -6.25
C GLU A 51 3.26 -18.91 -6.69
N LYS A 52 3.34 -17.86 -7.51
CA LYS A 52 4.60 -17.26 -7.94
C LYS A 52 4.49 -15.74 -7.81
N THR A 53 5.48 -15.14 -7.19
CA THR A 53 5.57 -13.69 -7.05
C THR A 53 6.81 -13.18 -7.77
N GLU A 54 6.63 -12.18 -8.63
CA GLU A 54 7.72 -11.40 -9.23
C GLU A 54 7.84 -10.05 -8.55
N TRP A 55 9.08 -9.67 -8.30
CA TRP A 55 9.43 -8.39 -7.68
C TRP A 55 10.00 -7.45 -8.72
N HIS A 56 9.34 -6.34 -8.93
CA HIS A 56 9.73 -5.35 -9.93
C HIS A 56 10.29 -4.11 -9.26
N ARG A 57 11.47 -3.70 -9.71
CA ARG A 57 12.06 -2.43 -9.29
C ARG A 57 11.51 -1.32 -10.16
N VAL A 58 10.94 -0.31 -9.53
CA VAL A 58 10.32 0.84 -10.18
C VAL A 58 10.92 2.11 -9.63
N VAL A 59 11.32 2.99 -10.53
CA VAL A 59 11.88 4.30 -10.19
C VAL A 59 10.93 5.37 -10.70
N LEU A 60 10.49 6.22 -9.79
CA LEU A 60 9.61 7.35 -10.08
C LEU A 60 10.40 8.65 -10.01
N PHE A 61 10.11 9.58 -10.89
CA PHE A 61 10.79 10.87 -10.94
C PHE A 61 9.82 12.04 -10.77
N GLY A 62 10.32 13.12 -10.20
CA GLY A 62 9.62 14.38 -10.09
C GLY A 62 8.35 14.31 -9.23
N LYS A 63 7.28 14.83 -9.75
CA LYS A 63 6.01 14.91 -9.03
C LYS A 63 5.48 13.54 -8.61
N LEU A 64 5.63 12.55 -9.46
CA LEU A 64 5.20 11.18 -9.14
C LEU A 64 6.00 10.60 -7.97
N ALA A 65 7.29 10.91 -7.87
CA ALA A 65 8.12 10.51 -6.75
C ALA A 65 7.65 11.16 -5.43
N GLU A 66 7.30 12.43 -5.46
CA GLU A 66 6.79 13.14 -4.31
C GLU A 66 5.46 12.55 -3.84
N VAL A 67 4.55 12.29 -4.74
CA VAL A 67 3.25 11.66 -4.45
C VAL A 67 3.45 10.26 -3.86
N ALA A 68 4.34 9.48 -4.43
CA ALA A 68 4.65 8.14 -3.93
C ALA A 68 5.19 8.19 -2.50
N GLY A 69 6.10 9.10 -2.22
CA GLY A 69 6.68 9.27 -0.88
C GLY A 69 5.65 9.70 0.17
N GLU A 70 4.68 10.49 -0.24
CA GLU A 70 3.65 11.02 0.66
C GLU A 70 2.54 10.01 0.95
N TYR A 71 2.08 9.28 -0.06
CA TYR A 71 0.87 8.45 0.04
C TYR A 71 1.11 6.95 0.04
N LEU A 72 2.17 6.47 -0.55
CA LEU A 72 2.43 5.04 -0.64
C LEU A 72 3.15 4.51 0.59
N ARG A 73 2.77 3.30 0.99
CA ARG A 73 3.42 2.55 2.06
C ARG A 73 3.51 1.08 1.66
N LYS A 74 4.31 0.32 2.37
CA LYS A 74 4.36 -1.14 2.22
C LYS A 74 2.94 -1.71 2.21
N GLY A 75 2.64 -2.54 1.23
CA GLY A 75 1.33 -3.15 1.06
C GLY A 75 0.34 -2.35 0.21
N SER A 76 0.63 -1.09 -0.09
CA SER A 76 -0.23 -0.28 -0.97
C SER A 76 -0.32 -0.90 -2.36
N GLN A 77 -1.52 -0.95 -2.91
CA GLN A 77 -1.74 -1.40 -4.28
C GLN A 77 -1.65 -0.22 -5.24
N VAL A 78 -0.90 -0.40 -6.32
CA VAL A 78 -0.67 0.65 -7.31
C VAL A 78 -0.75 0.10 -8.73
N TYR A 79 -1.14 0.99 -9.64
CA TYR A 79 -1.01 0.82 -11.08
C TYR A 79 0.09 1.77 -11.57
N VAL A 80 1.05 1.24 -12.30
CA VAL A 80 2.10 2.06 -12.92
C VAL A 80 2.25 1.74 -14.40
N GLU A 81 2.52 2.78 -15.18
CA GLU A 81 2.99 2.66 -16.54
C GLU A 81 4.34 3.34 -16.65
N GLY A 82 5.29 2.67 -17.24
CA GLY A 82 6.63 3.18 -17.44
C GLY A 82 7.32 2.50 -18.59
N GLN A 83 8.64 2.59 -18.59
CA GLN A 83 9.52 1.99 -19.59
C GLN A 83 10.58 1.16 -18.92
N LEU A 84 11.02 0.10 -19.57
CA LEU A 84 12.20 -0.63 -19.13
C LEU A 84 13.45 0.20 -19.46
N GLN A 85 14.31 0.30 -18.47
CA GLN A 85 15.63 0.90 -18.64
C GLN A 85 16.69 0.04 -17.98
N THR A 86 17.74 -0.24 -18.71
CA THR A 86 18.91 -0.94 -18.17
C THR A 86 20.02 0.08 -17.95
N ARG A 87 20.54 0.11 -16.74
CA ARG A 87 21.70 0.94 -16.42
C ARG A 87 22.88 0.09 -16.01
N LYS A 88 24.05 0.55 -16.37
CA LYS A 88 25.33 -0.04 -15.99
C LYS A 88 25.81 0.60 -14.70
N TRP A 89 26.31 -0.22 -13.79
CA TRP A 89 26.94 0.24 -12.56
C TRP A 89 28.12 -0.66 -12.22
N GLN A 90 29.02 -0.19 -11.37
CA GLN A 90 30.14 -0.97 -10.92
C GLN A 90 29.93 -1.42 -9.49
N ASP A 91 30.21 -2.69 -9.23
CA ASP A 91 30.19 -3.24 -7.87
C ASP A 91 31.50 -2.88 -7.12
N GLN A 92 31.59 -3.30 -5.87
CA GLN A 92 32.73 -3.00 -5.02
C GLN A 92 34.04 -3.61 -5.55
N SER A 93 33.98 -4.65 -6.38
CA SER A 93 35.14 -5.27 -7.01
C SER A 93 35.55 -4.61 -8.32
N GLY A 94 34.82 -3.55 -8.75
CA GLY A 94 35.06 -2.85 -10.01
C GLY A 94 34.46 -3.54 -11.23
N GLN A 95 33.70 -4.62 -11.05
CA GLN A 95 33.05 -5.30 -12.15
C GLN A 95 31.79 -4.55 -12.62
N ASP A 96 31.64 -4.51 -13.93
CA ASP A 96 30.43 -3.93 -14.53
C ASP A 96 29.23 -4.82 -14.28
N ARG A 97 28.19 -4.22 -13.76
CA ARG A 97 26.90 -4.84 -13.52
C ARG A 97 25.82 -4.07 -14.26
N TYR A 98 24.75 -4.77 -14.57
CA TYR A 98 23.59 -4.21 -15.25
C TYR A 98 22.36 -4.43 -14.40
N SER A 99 21.56 -3.40 -14.26
CA SER A 99 20.27 -3.48 -13.58
C SER A 99 19.18 -2.99 -14.50
N THR A 100 18.15 -3.79 -14.67
CA THR A 100 16.97 -3.41 -15.43
C THR A 100 15.86 -3.05 -14.48
N GLU A 101 15.29 -1.89 -14.66
CA GLU A 101 14.23 -1.35 -13.82
C GLU A 101 13.16 -0.68 -14.68
N VAL A 102 11.99 -0.50 -14.10
CA VAL A 102 10.89 0.24 -14.73
C VAL A 102 11.03 1.70 -14.33
N VAL A 103 11.13 2.57 -15.31
CA VAL A 103 11.26 4.02 -15.09
C VAL A 103 9.93 4.68 -15.40
N VAL A 104 9.39 5.42 -14.43
CA VAL A 104 8.15 6.17 -14.54
C VAL A 104 8.47 7.66 -14.46
N GLN A 105 8.44 8.34 -15.59
CA GLN A 105 8.80 9.75 -15.65
C GLN A 105 8.06 10.49 -16.76
N GLY A 106 7.91 11.79 -16.56
CA GLY A 106 7.44 12.72 -17.57
C GLY A 106 6.05 12.41 -18.10
N PHE A 107 5.91 12.67 -19.39
CA PHE A 107 4.60 12.58 -20.06
C PHE A 107 4.11 11.15 -20.28
N ASN A 108 5.02 10.18 -20.26
CA ASN A 108 4.71 8.78 -20.53
C ASN A 108 4.53 7.94 -19.28
N GLY A 109 4.80 8.51 -18.13
CA GLY A 109 4.71 7.84 -16.85
C GLY A 109 3.34 8.05 -16.22
N VAL A 110 2.78 6.96 -15.68
CA VAL A 110 1.52 6.99 -14.92
C VAL A 110 1.72 6.23 -13.62
N MET A 111 1.26 6.82 -12.54
CA MET A 111 1.14 6.13 -11.26
C MET A 111 -0.25 6.43 -10.70
N GLN A 112 -1.01 5.38 -10.43
CA GLN A 112 -2.35 5.47 -9.88
C GLN A 112 -2.45 4.60 -8.64
N MET A 113 -2.82 5.19 -7.51
CA MET A 113 -3.11 4.42 -6.30
C MET A 113 -4.41 3.66 -6.47
N LEU A 114 -4.35 2.37 -6.19
CA LEU A 114 -5.49 1.48 -6.22
C LEU A 114 -5.77 0.97 -4.81
N GLY A 115 -6.90 0.37 -4.66
CA GLY A 115 -7.29 -0.13 -3.38
C GLY A 115 -7.72 0.98 -2.44
N GLY A 116 -8.69 0.67 -1.68
CA GLY A 116 -9.24 1.60 -0.78
C GLY A 116 -8.56 1.55 0.56
N ARG A 117 -8.78 2.51 1.34
CA ARG A 117 -8.50 2.64 2.75
C ARG A 117 -7.05 2.40 3.12
N ALA A 118 -6.32 3.48 3.01
CA ALA A 118 -5.22 3.67 3.92
C ALA A 118 -5.76 3.46 5.33
N GLN A 119 -5.30 2.42 5.98
CA GLN A 119 -5.47 2.33 7.43
C GLN A 119 -4.65 3.47 8.04
N GLY A 120 -5.31 4.49 8.49
CA GLY A 120 -4.70 5.66 9.03
C GLY A 120 -5.22 6.93 8.37
N GLY A 121 -6.49 7.20 8.54
CA GLY A 121 -7.10 8.49 8.57
C GLY A 121 -6.57 9.60 7.66
N ALA A 122 -6.31 9.33 6.40
CA ALA A 122 -6.30 10.41 5.46
C ALA A 122 -7.76 10.76 5.14
N PRO A 123 -8.20 11.99 5.39
CA PRO A 123 -9.52 12.36 4.96
C PRO A 123 -9.58 12.21 3.45
N ALA A 124 -10.58 11.48 2.98
CA ALA A 124 -10.91 11.49 1.58
C ALA A 124 -11.14 12.95 1.18
N MET A 125 -10.24 13.51 0.42
CA MET A 125 -10.42 14.83 -0.15
C MET A 125 -11.60 14.76 -1.08
N GLY A 126 -12.70 15.30 -0.56
CA GLY A 126 -13.75 15.88 -1.31
C GLY A 126 -14.25 15.10 -2.52
N GLY A 127 -14.98 14.05 -2.28
CA GLY A 127 -16.12 13.86 -3.14
C GLY A 127 -17.04 15.04 -2.91
N GLN A 128 -17.08 15.98 -3.79
CA GLN A 128 -18.24 16.82 -3.90
C GLN A 128 -19.44 15.89 -4.07
N GLN A 129 -20.20 15.76 -3.01
CA GLN A 129 -21.54 15.27 -3.13
C GLN A 129 -22.28 16.23 -4.03
N GLN A 130 -22.34 15.91 -5.28
CA GLN A 130 -23.44 16.37 -6.07
C GLN A 130 -24.67 15.70 -5.49
N GLN A 131 -25.37 16.45 -4.70
CA GLN A 131 -26.76 16.15 -4.43
C GLN A 131 -27.49 16.23 -5.77
N GLN A 132 -27.55 15.13 -6.42
CA GLN A 132 -28.64 14.92 -7.34
C GLN A 132 -29.86 14.63 -6.50
N GLY A 133 -30.76 15.54 -6.47
CA GLY A 133 -32.10 15.34 -5.97
C GLY A 133 -32.72 14.17 -6.68
N GLY A 134 -32.56 13.03 -6.11
CA GLY A 134 -33.22 11.81 -6.56
C GLY A 134 -34.41 11.56 -5.66
N TRP A 135 -35.47 11.27 -6.25
CA TRP A 135 -36.74 10.83 -5.77
C TRP A 135 -36.61 9.79 -4.64
N GLY A 136 -37.24 10.07 -3.53
CA GLY A 136 -37.41 9.14 -2.43
C GLY A 136 -36.47 9.42 -1.26
N GLN A 137 -36.90 10.28 -0.36
CA GLN A 137 -36.37 10.29 0.99
C GLN A 137 -36.75 8.96 1.65
N PRO A 138 -35.79 8.16 2.07
CA PRO A 138 -36.11 7.09 3.00
C PRO A 138 -36.53 7.77 4.30
N GLN A 139 -37.74 7.53 4.70
CA GLN A 139 -38.21 7.91 6.02
C GLN A 139 -37.29 7.20 7.03
N GLN A 140 -36.64 8.00 7.85
CA GLN A 140 -35.96 7.48 9.02
C GLN A 140 -36.98 6.75 9.89
N PRO A 141 -36.73 5.49 10.22
CA PRO A 141 -37.54 4.84 11.25
C PRO A 141 -37.35 5.59 12.54
N ALA A 142 -38.44 5.98 13.14
CA ALA A 142 -38.48 6.60 14.45
C ALA A 142 -37.67 5.74 15.44
N GLN A 143 -36.66 6.33 16.05
CA GLN A 143 -35.97 5.71 17.15
C GLN A 143 -36.96 5.52 18.28
N GLN A 144 -37.40 4.29 18.47
CA GLN A 144 -37.99 3.91 19.72
C GLN A 144 -36.90 3.93 20.77
N GLN A 145 -37.03 4.88 21.68
CA GLN A 145 -36.26 4.87 22.90
C GLN A 145 -36.63 3.62 23.68
N TYR A 146 -35.80 2.62 23.62
CA TYR A 146 -35.83 1.56 24.59
C TYR A 146 -35.18 2.08 25.87
N ASN A 147 -36.01 2.39 26.86
CA ASN A 147 -35.59 2.55 28.22
C ASN A 147 -35.11 1.18 28.72
N ALA A 148 -33.80 0.99 28.74
CA ALA A 148 -33.21 -0.15 29.41
C ALA A 148 -33.13 0.15 30.92
N PRO A 149 -33.66 -0.71 31.78
CA PRO A 149 -33.47 -0.55 33.20
C PRO A 149 -32.02 -0.74 33.58
N GLN A 150 -31.50 0.19 34.34
CA GLN A 150 -30.17 0.09 34.94
C GLN A 150 -30.18 -1.10 35.92
N GLN A 151 -29.53 -2.15 35.54
CA GLN A 151 -29.07 -3.14 36.51
C GLN A 151 -27.78 -2.67 37.12
N GLN A 152 -27.85 -2.33 38.38
CA GLN A 152 -26.70 -2.16 39.25
C GLN A 152 -25.90 -3.46 39.25
N GLN A 153 -24.79 -3.49 38.58
CA GLN A 153 -23.79 -4.53 38.78
C GLN A 153 -23.01 -4.21 40.06
N GLN A 154 -23.28 -4.97 41.07
CA GLN A 154 -22.46 -5.07 42.26
C GLN A 154 -21.09 -5.62 41.86
N ALA A 155 -20.06 -4.89 42.21
CA ALA A 155 -18.68 -5.34 42.05
C ALA A 155 -18.44 -6.59 42.90
N PRO A 156 -17.77 -7.61 42.38
CA PRO A 156 -17.34 -8.73 43.18
C PRO A 156 -16.21 -8.31 44.11
N GLN A 157 -16.41 -8.52 45.38
CA GLN A 157 -15.36 -8.35 46.41
C GLN A 157 -14.30 -9.40 46.19
N GLN A 158 -13.07 -8.97 46.07
CA GLN A 158 -11.88 -9.83 46.08
C GLN A 158 -11.73 -10.43 47.48
N PRO A 159 -11.48 -11.74 47.60
CA PRO A 159 -11.10 -12.31 48.88
C PRO A 159 -9.68 -11.89 49.24
N GLN A 160 -9.54 -11.33 50.43
CA GLN A 160 -8.25 -11.06 51.02
C GLN A 160 -7.53 -12.37 51.29
N GLN A 161 -6.41 -12.59 50.64
CA GLN A 161 -5.48 -13.66 51.04
C GLN A 161 -4.78 -13.21 52.31
N GLN A 162 -5.06 -13.90 53.41
CA GLN A 162 -4.26 -13.82 54.62
C GLN A 162 -2.88 -14.42 54.33
N TYR A 163 -1.87 -13.58 54.38
CA TYR A 163 -0.49 -14.02 54.47
C TYR A 163 -0.26 -14.64 55.85
N ASN A 164 -0.03 -15.94 55.87
CA ASN A 164 0.42 -16.63 57.03
C ASN A 164 1.96 -16.60 57.04
N GLU A 165 2.57 -15.80 57.91
CA GLU A 165 3.99 -15.81 58.14
C GLU A 165 4.36 -17.09 58.92
N PRO A 166 5.38 -17.86 58.50
CA PRO A 166 5.91 -18.93 59.33
C PRO A 166 6.76 -18.36 60.46
N PRO A 167 6.68 -18.96 61.66
CA PRO A 167 7.52 -18.51 62.77
C PRO A 167 8.98 -18.84 62.53
N MET A 168 9.81 -17.84 62.79
CA MET A 168 11.26 -18.04 62.85
C MET A 168 11.66 -18.61 64.18
N ASP A 169 12.31 -19.79 64.15
CA ASP A 169 13.22 -20.28 65.20
C ASP A 169 14.67 -20.00 64.79
#